data_fef569e0b277b8f0faf88c4f960dff5c
#
_entry.id   fef569e0b277b8f0faf88c4f960dff5c
#
_cell.length_a   1.000
_cell.length_b   1.000
_cell.length_c   1.000
_cell.angle_alpha   90.00
_cell.angle_beta   90.00
_cell.angle_gamma   90.00
#
_symmetry.space_group_name_H-M   'P 1'
#
loop_
_entity.id
_entity.type
_entity.pdbx_description
1 polymer ?
#
loop_
_entity_poly.entity_id
_entity_poly.type
_entity_poly.pdbx_seq_one_letter_code
_entity_poly.pdbx_strand_id
1 'polypeptide(L)'
;NFDIHVISRTCRTYNVQGYYIIHPLEVQKQIIDKILSYWQEGYGKVYNPDRADALSRVLWQPDIASAVQTIAERTGKQPYVVTTDARIYPNTVSYSFMRKQLQEGDRPVLLLFGTGFGIEAETMAKFDYILEPVYGPCDYNHLCVRSAAAIILDRLAGEAWWEKN
;
A
#
# COMPACT_ATOMS: atom_id res chain seq x y z
N ASN A 1 -12.43 -1.83 -9.49
CA ASN A 1 -12.25 -3.26 -9.79
C ASN A 1 -10.83 -3.60 -10.23
N PHE A 2 -10.28 -2.93 -11.25
CA PHE A 2 -8.93 -3.22 -11.73
C PHE A 2 -7.85 -3.04 -10.67
N ASP A 3 -7.95 -2.00 -9.87
CA ASP A 3 -6.93 -1.68 -8.83
C ASP A 3 -6.80 -2.79 -7.80
N ILE A 4 -7.90 -3.42 -7.40
CA ILE A 4 -7.88 -4.53 -6.43
C ILE A 4 -7.00 -5.67 -6.96
N HIS A 5 -7.22 -6.09 -8.20
CA HIS A 5 -6.48 -7.18 -8.82
C HIS A 5 -5.02 -6.84 -9.08
N VAL A 6 -4.74 -5.65 -9.58
CA VAL A 6 -3.38 -5.23 -9.92
C VAL A 6 -2.55 -5.03 -8.65
N ILE A 7 -3.06 -4.27 -7.69
CA ILE A 7 -2.33 -3.95 -6.46
C ILE A 7 -2.17 -5.19 -5.58
N SER A 8 -3.17 -6.08 -5.48
CA SER A 8 -3.03 -7.32 -4.70
C SER A 8 -1.92 -8.22 -5.23
N ARG A 9 -1.78 -8.34 -6.54
CA ARG A 9 -0.69 -9.11 -7.16
C ARG A 9 0.66 -8.47 -6.91
N THR A 10 0.76 -7.16 -7.02
CA THR A 10 1.97 -6.41 -6.66
C THR A 10 2.33 -6.63 -5.19
N CYS A 11 1.37 -6.49 -4.29
CA CYS A 11 1.57 -6.76 -2.87
C CYS A 11 2.05 -8.18 -2.61
N ARG A 12 1.49 -9.17 -3.30
CA ARG A 12 1.91 -10.56 -3.16
C ARG A 12 3.34 -10.79 -3.65
N THR A 13 3.72 -10.17 -4.77
CA THR A 13 5.07 -10.25 -5.32
C THR A 13 6.12 -9.77 -4.32
N TYR A 14 5.85 -8.67 -3.63
CA TYR A 14 6.78 -8.08 -2.64
C TYR A 14 6.51 -8.54 -1.20
N ASN A 15 5.73 -9.60 -1.03
CA ASN A 15 5.41 -10.20 0.27
C ASN A 15 4.81 -9.22 1.30
N VAL A 16 4.02 -8.27 0.84
CA VAL A 16 3.24 -7.37 1.70
C VAL A 16 2.24 -8.18 2.51
N GLN A 17 2.16 -7.94 3.81
CA GLN A 17 1.37 -8.76 4.73
C GLN A 17 -0.14 -8.54 4.64
N GLY A 18 -0.57 -7.36 4.21
CA GLY A 18 -1.98 -7.03 4.03
C GLY A 18 -2.16 -5.88 3.06
N TYR A 19 -3.26 -5.93 2.31
CA TYR A 19 -3.71 -4.84 1.46
C TYR A 19 -5.07 -4.38 1.94
N TYR A 20 -5.12 -3.18 2.53
CA TYR A 20 -6.33 -2.60 3.09
C TYR A 20 -6.97 -1.65 2.08
N ILE A 21 -8.22 -1.93 1.73
CA ILE A 21 -9.03 -1.02 0.93
C ILE A 21 -9.83 -0.15 1.89
N ILE A 22 -9.50 1.14 1.96
CA ILE A 22 -10.11 2.09 2.86
C ILE A 22 -11.25 2.82 2.15
N HIS A 23 -12.46 2.60 2.60
CA HIS A 23 -13.62 3.30 2.07
C HIS A 23 -14.77 3.32 3.09
N PRO A 24 -15.40 4.49 3.37
CA PRO A 24 -16.40 4.61 4.42
C PRO A 24 -17.77 4.01 4.06
N LEU A 25 -18.07 3.80 2.77
CA LEU A 25 -19.39 3.37 2.33
C LEU A 25 -19.54 1.85 2.33
N GLU A 26 -20.56 1.35 3.01
CA GLU A 26 -20.90 -0.08 3.10
C GLU A 26 -21.16 -0.71 1.71
N VAL A 27 -21.70 0.05 0.77
CA VAL A 27 -21.92 -0.45 -0.60
C VAL A 27 -20.61 -0.84 -1.29
N GLN A 28 -19.52 -0.14 -1.01
CA GLN A 28 -18.21 -0.47 -1.54
C GLN A 28 -17.66 -1.75 -0.89
N LYS A 29 -17.88 -1.91 0.42
CA LYS A 29 -17.56 -3.16 1.12
C LYS A 29 -18.25 -4.35 0.47
N GLN A 30 -19.55 -4.24 0.19
CA GLN A 30 -20.31 -5.33 -0.44
C GLN A 30 -19.75 -5.71 -1.83
N ILE A 31 -19.28 -4.74 -2.62
CA ILE A 31 -18.63 -5.00 -3.90
C ILE A 31 -17.32 -5.75 -3.70
N ILE A 32 -16.52 -5.31 -2.74
CA ILE A 32 -15.24 -5.96 -2.41
C ILE A 32 -15.49 -7.39 -1.93
N ASP A 33 -16.43 -7.59 -1.01
CA ASP A 33 -16.78 -8.91 -0.48
C ASP A 33 -17.20 -9.88 -1.60
N LYS A 34 -17.98 -9.42 -2.57
CA LYS A 34 -18.37 -10.22 -3.75
C LYS A 34 -17.16 -10.64 -4.59
N ILE A 35 -16.22 -9.73 -4.81
CA ILE A 35 -14.99 -10.02 -5.54
C ILE A 35 -14.16 -11.06 -4.78
N LEU A 36 -13.95 -10.85 -3.49
CA LEU A 36 -13.14 -11.76 -2.67
C LEU A 36 -13.78 -13.15 -2.58
N SER A 37 -15.09 -13.22 -2.36
CA SER A 37 -15.82 -14.49 -2.28
C SER A 37 -15.71 -15.28 -3.58
N TYR A 38 -15.87 -14.64 -4.74
CA TYR A 38 -15.72 -15.29 -6.04
C TYR A 38 -14.33 -15.92 -6.21
N TRP A 39 -13.27 -15.23 -5.79
CA TRP A 39 -11.90 -15.68 -5.98
C TRP A 39 -11.40 -16.62 -4.87
N GLN A 40 -11.96 -16.55 -3.66
CA GLN A 40 -11.51 -17.35 -2.52
C GLN A 40 -12.34 -18.62 -2.34
N GLU A 41 -13.63 -18.57 -2.59
CA GLU A 41 -14.59 -19.65 -2.33
C GLU A 41 -15.25 -20.19 -3.61
N GLY A 42 -15.29 -19.36 -4.67
CA GLY A 42 -15.96 -19.68 -5.91
C GLY A 42 -15.07 -20.30 -6.98
N TYR A 43 -15.59 -20.35 -8.20
CA TYR A 43 -14.91 -20.89 -9.39
C TYR A 43 -13.56 -20.22 -9.68
N GLY A 44 -13.42 -18.95 -9.35
CA GLY A 44 -12.18 -18.20 -9.55
C GLY A 44 -10.95 -18.85 -8.91
N LYS A 45 -11.11 -19.46 -7.75
CA LYS A 45 -10.04 -20.18 -7.04
C LYS A 45 -9.49 -21.35 -7.86
N VAL A 46 -10.37 -22.09 -8.52
CA VAL A 46 -9.99 -23.24 -9.36
C VAL A 46 -9.40 -22.75 -10.68
N TYR A 47 -9.97 -21.68 -11.24
CA TYR A 47 -9.55 -21.13 -12.52
C TYR A 47 -8.15 -20.48 -12.47
N ASN A 48 -7.84 -19.73 -11.41
CA ASN A 48 -6.54 -19.08 -11.25
C ASN A 48 -6.14 -19.03 -9.76
N PRO A 49 -5.45 -20.07 -9.26
CA PRO A 49 -5.03 -20.16 -7.87
C PRO A 49 -4.09 -19.03 -7.44
N ASP A 50 -3.20 -18.57 -8.32
CA ASP A 50 -2.25 -17.46 -8.02
C ASP A 50 -2.97 -16.14 -7.76
N ARG A 51 -4.06 -15.90 -8.49
CA ARG A 51 -4.90 -14.72 -8.26
C ARG A 51 -5.68 -14.84 -6.95
N ALA A 52 -6.18 -16.03 -6.64
CA ALA A 52 -6.83 -16.30 -5.37
C ALA A 52 -5.87 -16.08 -4.19
N ASP A 53 -4.63 -16.56 -4.29
CA ASP A 53 -3.58 -16.31 -3.30
C ASP A 53 -3.28 -14.83 -3.13
N ALA A 54 -3.12 -14.08 -4.21
CA ALA A 54 -2.89 -12.64 -4.15
C ALA A 54 -4.03 -11.88 -3.45
N LEU A 55 -5.28 -12.28 -3.68
CA LEU A 55 -6.46 -11.66 -3.08
C LEU A 55 -6.71 -12.08 -1.63
N SER A 56 -6.08 -13.15 -1.14
CA SER A 56 -6.26 -13.64 0.24
C SER A 56 -5.82 -12.65 1.32
N ARG A 57 -4.99 -11.67 0.95
CA ARG A 57 -4.48 -10.63 1.86
C ARG A 57 -5.23 -9.31 1.77
N VAL A 58 -6.27 -9.25 0.96
CA VAL A 58 -7.09 -8.03 0.79
C VAL A 58 -8.13 -7.96 1.89
N LEU A 59 -8.22 -6.81 2.53
CA LEU A 59 -9.16 -6.53 3.62
C LEU A 59 -9.81 -5.16 3.38
N TRP A 60 -11.09 -5.06 3.71
CA TRP A 60 -11.77 -3.78 3.75
C TRP A 60 -11.70 -3.17 5.15
N GLN A 61 -11.51 -1.84 5.23
CA GLN A 61 -11.63 -1.07 6.47
C GLN A 61 -12.37 0.23 6.19
N PRO A 62 -13.19 0.73 7.13
CA PRO A 62 -13.95 1.96 6.93
C PRO A 62 -13.08 3.22 6.91
N ASP A 63 -11.97 3.20 7.63
CA ASP A 63 -11.05 4.33 7.81
C ASP A 63 -9.63 3.88 8.13
N ILE A 64 -8.71 4.83 8.13
CA ILE A 64 -7.28 4.59 8.42
C ILE A 64 -7.09 4.15 9.88
N ALA A 65 -7.84 4.73 10.83
CA ALA A 65 -7.72 4.39 12.24
C ALA A 65 -8.05 2.91 12.49
N SER A 66 -9.07 2.37 11.81
CA SER A 66 -9.43 0.95 11.89
C SER A 66 -8.34 0.04 11.31
N ALA A 67 -7.70 0.45 10.21
CA ALA A 67 -6.57 -0.28 9.66
C ALA A 67 -5.37 -0.27 10.61
N VAL A 68 -5.04 0.85 11.20
CA VAL A 68 -3.98 0.98 12.22
C VAL A 68 -4.25 0.05 13.40
N GLN A 69 -5.48 0.06 13.92
CA GLN A 69 -5.88 -0.81 15.03
C GLN A 69 -5.73 -2.30 14.67
N THR A 70 -6.19 -2.70 13.49
CA THR A 70 -6.04 -4.09 13.02
C THR A 70 -4.58 -4.52 12.94
N ILE A 71 -3.70 -3.66 12.45
CA ILE A 71 -2.26 -3.95 12.38
C ILE A 71 -1.68 -4.05 13.79
N ALA A 72 -2.03 -3.13 14.69
CA ALA A 72 -1.55 -3.16 16.07
C ALA A 72 -1.97 -4.42 16.81
N GLU A 73 -3.20 -4.89 16.62
CA GLU A 73 -3.72 -6.13 17.21
C GLU A 73 -2.99 -7.37 16.66
N ARG A 74 -2.71 -7.40 15.36
CA ARG A 74 -2.05 -8.53 14.69
C ARG A 74 -0.55 -8.64 15.00
N THR A 75 0.12 -7.50 15.18
CA THR A 75 1.57 -7.43 15.34
C THR A 75 2.02 -7.15 16.78
N GLY A 76 1.11 -6.69 17.64
CA GLY A 76 1.43 -6.21 18.99
C GLY A 76 2.13 -4.85 19.02
N LYS A 77 2.24 -4.15 17.89
CA LYS A 77 2.97 -2.87 17.77
C LYS A 77 2.19 -1.87 16.91
N GLN A 78 2.26 -0.60 17.31
CA GLN A 78 1.69 0.49 16.49
C GLN A 78 2.49 0.66 15.20
N PRO A 79 1.83 0.66 14.03
CA PRO A 79 2.53 0.89 12.78
C PRO A 79 2.99 2.34 12.64
N TYR A 80 4.07 2.55 11.88
CA TYR A 80 4.30 3.85 11.27
C TYR A 80 3.28 4.06 10.15
N VAL A 81 2.63 5.21 10.14
CA VAL A 81 1.71 5.60 9.06
C VAL A 81 2.49 6.47 8.08
N VAL A 82 2.69 5.95 6.89
CA VAL A 82 3.52 6.55 5.85
C VAL A 82 2.66 6.79 4.62
N THR A 83 2.67 8.00 4.11
CA THR A 83 1.95 8.33 2.87
C THR A 83 2.90 8.63 1.72
N THR A 84 2.33 8.81 0.55
CA THR A 84 3.03 9.17 -0.68
C THR A 84 2.46 10.47 -1.22
N ASP A 85 3.30 11.35 -1.75
CA ASP A 85 2.86 12.56 -2.43
C ASP A 85 3.85 12.93 -3.56
N ALA A 86 3.39 13.71 -4.50
CA ALA A 86 4.22 14.29 -5.56
C ALA A 86 4.98 15.55 -5.09
N ARG A 87 4.75 16.02 -3.87
CA ARG A 87 5.35 17.23 -3.27
C ARG A 87 6.26 16.86 -2.11
N ILE A 88 7.13 17.80 -1.74
CA ILE A 88 8.05 17.67 -0.59
C ILE A 88 7.46 18.39 0.62
N TYR A 89 7.57 17.76 1.79
CA TYR A 89 7.13 18.24 3.09
C TYR A 89 8.27 18.14 4.12
N PRO A 90 8.17 18.81 5.28
CA PRO A 90 9.21 18.73 6.32
C PRO A 90 9.48 17.30 6.83
N ASN A 91 8.48 16.42 6.82
CA ASN A 91 8.58 15.01 7.22
C ASN A 91 8.75 14.04 6.03
N THR A 92 9.15 14.55 4.87
CA THR A 92 9.51 13.72 3.71
C THR A 92 10.82 12.98 3.97
N VAL A 93 10.82 11.69 3.67
CA VAL A 93 11.97 10.79 3.82
C VAL A 93 12.33 10.12 2.49
N SER A 94 13.58 9.72 2.36
CA SER A 94 14.07 9.00 1.19
C SER A 94 13.59 7.55 1.17
N TYR A 95 13.61 6.93 -0.01
CA TYR A 95 13.37 5.48 -0.15
C TYR A 95 14.43 4.67 0.60
N SER A 96 15.69 5.11 0.60
CA SER A 96 16.76 4.45 1.36
C SER A 96 16.49 4.43 2.86
N PHE A 97 16.02 5.55 3.41
CA PHE A 97 15.63 5.62 4.83
C PHE A 97 14.50 4.64 5.13
N MET A 98 13.42 4.65 4.34
CA MET A 98 12.27 3.79 4.60
C MET A 98 12.58 2.31 4.37
N ARG A 99 13.40 1.99 3.36
CA ARG A 99 13.88 0.63 3.13
C ARG A 99 14.65 0.10 4.34
N LYS A 100 15.50 0.91 4.93
CA LYS A 100 16.24 0.57 6.15
C LYS A 100 15.31 0.37 7.35
N GLN A 101 14.28 1.21 7.50
CA GLN A 101 13.26 1.02 8.53
C GLN A 101 12.52 -0.31 8.40
N LEU A 102 12.21 -0.74 7.18
CA LEU A 102 11.57 -2.03 6.91
C LEU A 102 12.49 -3.22 7.21
N GLN A 103 13.78 -3.10 6.96
CA GLN A 103 14.76 -4.18 7.15
C GLN A 103 15.21 -4.31 8.60
N GLU A 104 15.45 -3.21 9.29
CA GLU A 104 16.08 -3.16 10.61
C GLU A 104 15.14 -2.69 11.70
N GLY A 105 14.01 -2.07 11.35
CA GLY A 105 13.04 -1.55 12.29
C GLY A 105 12.22 -2.64 12.96
N ASP A 106 11.66 -2.32 14.12
CA ASP A 106 10.84 -3.23 14.90
C ASP A 106 9.34 -2.95 14.82
N ARG A 107 8.94 -1.90 14.08
CA ARG A 107 7.54 -1.51 13.91
C ARG A 107 7.06 -1.80 12.48
N PRO A 108 5.81 -2.29 12.32
CA PRO A 108 5.20 -2.41 11.01
C PRO A 108 5.01 -1.04 10.35
N VAL A 109 4.91 -1.03 9.05
CA VAL A 109 4.67 0.18 8.26
C VAL A 109 3.35 0.03 7.52
N LEU A 110 2.44 0.97 7.72
CA LEU A 110 1.23 1.15 6.92
C LEU A 110 1.49 2.21 5.85
N LEU A 111 1.63 1.76 4.62
CA LEU A 111 1.87 2.63 3.48
C LEU A 111 0.54 3.01 2.82
N LEU A 112 0.25 4.31 2.77
CA LEU A 112 -0.99 4.85 2.22
C LEU A 112 -0.79 5.36 0.79
N PHE A 113 -1.69 4.97 -0.08
CA PHE A 113 -1.84 5.52 -1.42
C PHE A 113 -3.18 6.23 -1.53
N GLY A 114 -3.16 7.52 -1.82
CA GLY A 114 -4.37 8.32 -2.04
C GLY A 114 -4.72 8.47 -3.51
N THR A 115 -6.00 8.66 -3.79
CA THR A 115 -6.47 9.04 -5.12
C THR A 115 -6.68 10.55 -5.16
N GLY A 116 -5.83 11.28 -5.86
CA GLY A 116 -6.05 12.55 -6.54
C GLY A 116 -6.66 13.78 -5.83
N PHE A 117 -7.14 13.65 -4.63
CA PHE A 117 -7.64 14.79 -3.85
C PHE A 117 -6.50 15.28 -2.95
N GLY A 118 -6.01 16.49 -3.24
CA GLY A 118 -4.95 17.10 -2.45
C GLY A 118 -5.27 17.04 -0.96
N ILE A 119 -4.51 16.25 -0.23
CA ILE A 119 -4.57 16.24 1.23
C ILE A 119 -3.95 17.56 1.69
N GLU A 120 -4.64 18.29 2.57
CA GLU A 120 -4.15 19.53 3.09
C GLU A 120 -2.82 19.36 3.85
N ALA A 121 -1.94 20.37 3.77
CA ALA A 121 -0.61 20.33 4.38
C ALA A 121 -0.64 20.00 5.89
N GLU A 122 -1.66 20.46 6.61
CA GLU A 122 -1.85 20.14 8.04
C GLU A 122 -2.13 18.65 8.28
N THR A 123 -2.86 18.01 7.37
CA THR A 123 -3.12 16.56 7.44
C THR A 123 -1.86 15.78 7.10
N MET A 124 -1.07 16.24 6.13
CA MET A 124 0.21 15.62 5.77
C MET A 124 1.21 15.63 6.92
N ALA A 125 1.22 16.69 7.73
CA ALA A 125 2.09 16.80 8.91
C ALA A 125 1.75 15.78 10.03
N LYS A 126 0.57 15.19 10.01
CA LYS A 126 0.12 14.18 11.00
C LYS A 126 0.62 12.78 10.72
N PHE A 127 1.09 12.50 9.49
CA PHE A 127 1.70 11.22 9.18
C PHE A 127 3.11 11.14 9.77
N ASP A 128 3.53 9.94 10.14
CA ASP A 128 4.88 9.73 10.69
C ASP A 128 5.95 10.11 9.66
N TYR A 129 5.77 9.65 8.41
CA TYR A 129 6.65 9.94 7.29
C TYR A 129 5.87 10.12 6.00
N ILE A 130 6.48 10.85 5.07
CA ILE A 130 6.01 10.97 3.69
C ILE A 130 7.15 10.52 2.79
N LEU A 131 6.89 9.58 1.89
CA LEU A 131 7.89 9.17 0.93
C LEU A 131 8.15 10.27 -0.10
N GLU A 132 9.41 10.45 -0.44
CA GLU A 132 9.79 11.35 -1.52
C GLU A 132 9.07 10.99 -2.83
N PRO A 133 8.83 11.96 -3.72
CA PRO A 133 8.20 11.70 -5.00
C PRO A 133 8.98 10.68 -5.84
N VAL A 134 8.29 9.98 -6.73
CA VAL A 134 8.92 9.18 -7.77
C VAL A 134 9.34 10.12 -8.89
N TYR A 135 10.63 10.36 -9.04
CA TYR A 135 11.17 11.22 -10.07
C TYR A 135 11.52 10.47 -11.34
N GLY A 136 11.16 11.07 -12.48
CA GLY A 136 11.67 10.75 -13.81
C GLY A 136 12.62 11.85 -14.30
N PRO A 137 13.02 11.81 -15.58
CA PRO A 137 13.92 12.80 -16.16
C PRO A 137 13.25 14.12 -16.55
N CYS A 138 11.96 14.28 -16.27
CA CYS A 138 11.17 15.47 -16.58
C CYS A 138 10.32 15.89 -15.36
N ASP A 139 9.65 17.04 -15.48
CA ASP A 139 8.85 17.61 -14.38
C ASP A 139 7.51 16.88 -14.14
N TYR A 140 7.13 15.94 -15.01
CA TYR A 140 5.91 15.18 -14.84
C TYR A 140 6.12 14.02 -13.85
N ASN A 141 5.39 14.05 -12.73
CA ASN A 141 5.46 13.01 -11.67
C ASN A 141 4.08 12.54 -11.16
N HIS A 142 3.05 12.66 -11.98
CA HIS A 142 1.69 12.26 -11.65
C HIS A 142 1.40 10.82 -12.11
N LEU A 143 1.93 9.86 -11.38
CA LEU A 143 1.65 8.44 -11.61
C LEU A 143 0.24 8.08 -11.10
N CYS A 144 -0.43 7.17 -11.80
CA CYS A 144 -1.62 6.55 -11.22
C CYS A 144 -1.24 5.66 -10.03
N VAL A 145 -2.19 5.43 -9.13
CA VAL A 145 -1.95 4.64 -7.88
C VAL A 145 -1.34 3.28 -8.17
N ARG A 146 -1.79 2.57 -9.20
CA ARG A 146 -1.26 1.25 -9.58
C ARG A 146 0.21 1.27 -9.93
N SER A 147 0.61 2.25 -10.74
CA SER A 147 2.00 2.42 -11.15
C SER A 147 2.87 2.87 -9.98
N ALA A 148 2.39 3.83 -9.19
CA ALA A 148 3.08 4.29 -7.99
C ALA A 148 3.29 3.14 -7.01
N ALA A 149 2.27 2.33 -6.74
CA ALA A 149 2.37 1.18 -5.85
C ALA A 149 3.45 0.18 -6.31
N ALA A 150 3.48 -0.16 -7.60
CA ALA A 150 4.47 -1.09 -8.14
C ALA A 150 5.90 -0.56 -8.01
N ILE A 151 6.13 0.68 -8.40
CA ILE A 151 7.46 1.30 -8.34
C ILE A 151 7.93 1.45 -6.88
N ILE A 152 7.07 1.93 -6.01
CA ILE A 152 7.40 2.18 -4.61
C ILE A 152 7.66 0.87 -3.87
N LEU A 153 6.84 -0.15 -4.06
CA LEU A 153 7.08 -1.46 -3.45
C LEU A 153 8.36 -2.12 -3.95
N ASP A 154 8.69 -1.97 -5.24
CA ASP A 154 9.97 -2.45 -5.76
C ASP A 154 11.16 -1.75 -5.09
N ARG A 155 11.10 -0.43 -4.91
CA ARG A 155 12.15 0.33 -4.23
C ARG A 155 12.29 -0.01 -2.75
N LEU A 156 11.18 -0.29 -2.06
CA LEU A 156 11.17 -0.55 -0.62
C LEU A 156 11.45 -2.01 -0.27
N ALA A 157 10.95 -2.96 -1.03
CA ALA A 157 10.96 -4.38 -0.69
C ALA A 157 11.49 -5.30 -1.80
N GLY A 158 11.75 -4.75 -2.98
CA GLY A 158 12.32 -5.50 -4.10
C GLY A 158 13.82 -5.72 -3.96
N GLU A 159 14.39 -6.42 -4.92
CA GLU A 159 15.81 -6.66 -5.00
C GLU A 159 16.57 -5.34 -5.26
N ALA A 160 17.58 -5.07 -4.46
CA ALA A 160 18.44 -3.89 -4.63
C ALA A 160 19.46 -4.12 -5.76
N TRP A 161 18.95 -4.23 -6.99
CA TRP A 161 19.76 -4.51 -8.18
C TRP A 161 20.84 -3.45 -8.45
N TRP A 162 20.63 -2.21 -7.99
CA TRP A 162 21.61 -1.11 -8.10
C TRP A 162 22.79 -1.25 -7.13
N GLU A 163 22.71 -2.12 -6.13
CA GLU A 163 23.80 -2.42 -5.20
C GLU A 163 24.68 -3.58 -5.68
N LYS A 164 24.26 -4.26 -6.74
CA LYS A 164 25.04 -5.35 -7.35
C LYS A 164 26.07 -4.76 -8.32
N ASN A 165 27.32 -4.81 -7.94
CA ASN A 165 28.48 -4.53 -8.82
C ASN A 165 28.83 -5.72 -9.67
#